data_63a08fc31be78b38e95df4ea7815c699
#
_entry.id   63a08fc31be78b38e95df4ea7815c699
#
_cell.length_a   1.000
_cell.length_b   1.000
_cell.length_c   1.000
_cell.angle_alpha   90.00
_cell.angle_beta   90.00
_cell.angle_gamma   90.00
#
_symmetry.space_group_name_H-M   'P 1'
#
loop_
_entity.id
_entity.type
_entity.pdbx_description
1 polymer ?
#
loop_
_entity_poly.entity_id
_entity_poly.type
_entity_poly.pdbx_seq_one_letter_code
_entity_poly.pdbx_strand_id
1 'polypeptide(L)'
;MNAPARISGYQNVHRALCDRRLVQSMYSECDVLMERVLLTLHGNEHTCRRAIEWKLFRRDFARYYEREVYPTTLARTFAPYLARGHLDLPEFGFRVNINLSADIAGIDRPEGSESETDALVAFTRKFSEGATLFHSTREKSIVRREVAAALKQFNEQFLLPSRSRRE
;
A
#
# COMPACT_ATOMS: atom_id res chain seq x y z
N MET A 1 -2.17 32.11 -10.26
CA MET A 1 -2.77 30.94 -9.61
C MET A 1 -3.53 31.42 -8.38
N ASN A 2 -4.83 31.12 -8.27
CA ASN A 2 -5.58 31.48 -7.08
C ASN A 2 -5.07 30.62 -5.90
N ALA A 3 -5.00 31.23 -4.70
CA ALA A 3 -4.65 30.49 -3.48
C ALA A 3 -5.67 29.35 -3.25
N PRO A 4 -5.23 28.19 -2.73
CA PRO A 4 -6.15 27.10 -2.46
C PRO A 4 -7.21 27.50 -1.43
N ALA A 5 -8.46 27.19 -1.72
CA ALA A 5 -9.57 27.47 -0.80
C ALA A 5 -9.50 26.52 0.40
N ARG A 6 -9.50 27.09 1.62
CA ARG A 6 -9.57 26.33 2.86
C ARG A 6 -11.02 26.13 3.26
N ILE A 7 -11.44 24.86 3.38
CA ILE A 7 -12.77 24.48 3.86
C ILE A 7 -12.64 24.06 5.31
N SER A 8 -13.46 24.65 6.20
CA SER A 8 -13.46 24.36 7.64
C SER A 8 -14.89 24.22 8.18
N GLY A 9 -15.01 23.58 9.33
CA GLY A 9 -16.28 23.23 9.96
C GLY A 9 -16.91 21.95 9.41
N TYR A 10 -17.45 21.12 10.29
CA TYR A 10 -17.96 19.78 9.98
C TYR A 10 -18.89 19.75 8.75
N GLN A 11 -19.92 20.61 8.75
CA GLN A 11 -20.93 20.62 7.67
C GLN A 11 -20.33 20.98 6.30
N ASN A 12 -19.41 21.94 6.26
CA ASN A 12 -18.77 22.36 5.01
C ASN A 12 -17.81 21.29 4.48
N VAL A 13 -17.02 20.68 5.37
CA VAL A 13 -16.13 19.56 5.02
C VAL A 13 -16.96 18.37 4.53
N HIS A 14 -18.02 17.99 5.24
CA HIS A 14 -18.91 16.91 4.84
C HIS A 14 -19.52 17.17 3.44
N ARG A 15 -20.02 18.39 3.21
CA ARG A 15 -20.58 18.78 1.90
C ARG A 15 -19.55 18.70 0.79
N ALA A 16 -18.32 19.16 1.03
CA ALA A 16 -17.23 19.06 0.07
C ALA A 16 -16.87 17.61 -0.23
N LEU A 17 -16.75 16.74 0.78
CA LEU A 17 -16.44 15.32 0.59
C LEU A 17 -17.55 14.56 -0.17
N CYS A 18 -18.79 15.04 -0.12
CA CYS A 18 -19.92 14.46 -0.86
C CYS A 18 -20.10 15.08 -2.27
N ASP A 19 -19.36 16.13 -2.62
CA ASP A 19 -19.50 16.80 -3.92
C ASP A 19 -18.79 16.01 -5.02
N ARG A 20 -19.57 15.40 -5.90
CA ARG A 20 -19.08 14.59 -7.03
C ARG A 20 -18.26 15.35 -8.07
N ARG A 21 -18.27 16.68 -8.03
CA ARG A 21 -17.46 17.54 -8.91
C ARG A 21 -16.02 17.67 -8.43
N LEU A 22 -15.78 17.40 -7.16
CA LEU A 22 -14.44 17.40 -6.59
C LEU A 22 -13.74 16.09 -6.91
N VAL A 23 -12.51 16.19 -7.37
CA VAL A 23 -11.66 15.05 -7.69
C VAL A 23 -10.39 15.09 -6.84
N GLN A 24 -9.87 13.93 -6.52
CA GLN A 24 -8.61 13.80 -5.81
C GLN A 24 -7.45 14.18 -6.74
N SER A 25 -6.56 15.07 -6.30
CA SER A 25 -5.43 15.56 -7.12
C SER A 25 -4.06 15.32 -6.49
N MET A 26 -3.99 15.04 -5.19
CA MET A 26 -2.71 14.95 -4.47
C MET A 26 -1.80 13.83 -5.00
N TYR A 27 -2.38 12.72 -5.47
CA TYR A 27 -1.63 11.55 -5.93
C TYR A 27 -1.28 11.57 -7.43
N SER A 28 -1.70 12.60 -8.16
CA SER A 28 -1.46 12.70 -9.62
C SER A 28 0.01 12.94 -9.99
N GLU A 29 0.85 13.30 -9.01
CA GLU A 29 2.26 13.61 -9.27
C GLU A 29 3.15 12.38 -9.47
N CYS A 30 2.70 11.20 -9.09
CA CYS A 30 3.41 9.93 -9.33
C CYS A 30 2.52 8.92 -10.05
N ASP A 31 2.20 9.22 -11.29
CA ASP A 31 1.38 8.40 -12.19
C ASP A 31 1.91 6.97 -12.34
N VAL A 32 3.22 6.79 -12.45
CA VAL A 32 3.87 5.48 -12.56
C VAL A 32 3.46 4.47 -11.47
N LEU A 33 3.11 4.97 -10.28
CA LEU A 33 2.66 4.15 -9.15
C LEU A 33 1.16 4.27 -8.91
N MET A 34 0.64 5.50 -9.01
CA MET A 34 -0.71 5.85 -8.55
C MET A 34 -1.75 5.87 -9.69
N GLU A 35 -1.32 5.69 -10.95
CA GLU A 35 -2.24 5.56 -12.05
C GLU A 35 -3.15 4.34 -11.84
N ARG A 36 -4.48 4.56 -11.99
CA ARG A 36 -5.50 3.52 -11.91
C ARG A 36 -5.62 2.79 -10.55
N VAL A 37 -5.04 3.32 -9.48
CA VAL A 37 -5.42 2.87 -8.13
C VAL A 37 -6.77 3.48 -7.75
N LEU A 38 -7.52 2.82 -6.86
CA LEU A 38 -8.88 3.24 -6.51
C LEU A 38 -8.97 4.71 -6.09
N LEU A 39 -7.96 5.24 -5.41
CA LEU A 39 -7.89 6.63 -4.95
C LEU A 39 -7.86 7.67 -6.09
N THR A 40 -7.41 7.28 -7.28
CA THR A 40 -7.27 8.17 -8.44
C THR A 40 -8.35 7.97 -9.49
N LEU A 41 -9.19 6.97 -9.32
CA LEU A 41 -10.30 6.68 -10.22
C LEU A 41 -11.53 7.53 -9.89
N HIS A 42 -12.34 7.83 -10.92
CA HIS A 42 -13.55 8.63 -10.79
C HIS A 42 -14.71 8.01 -11.55
N GLY A 43 -15.95 8.43 -11.20
CA GLY A 43 -17.16 8.03 -11.91
C GLY A 43 -17.37 6.51 -11.98
N ASN A 44 -17.73 6.01 -13.14
CA ASN A 44 -18.05 4.60 -13.38
C ASN A 44 -16.83 3.67 -13.14
N GLU A 45 -15.65 4.09 -13.55
CA GLU A 45 -14.43 3.29 -13.37
C GLU A 45 -14.14 3.05 -11.89
N HIS A 46 -14.23 4.11 -11.05
CA HIS A 46 -14.14 3.99 -9.62
C HIS A 46 -15.20 3.03 -9.06
N THR A 47 -16.46 3.16 -9.48
CA THR A 47 -17.55 2.32 -8.98
C THR A 47 -17.34 0.85 -9.32
N CYS A 48 -16.97 0.54 -10.55
CA CYS A 48 -16.68 -0.82 -10.99
C CYS A 48 -15.50 -1.42 -10.22
N ARG A 49 -14.41 -0.68 -10.10
CA ARG A 49 -13.21 -1.12 -9.36
C ARG A 49 -13.51 -1.33 -7.88
N ARG A 50 -14.23 -0.39 -7.26
CA ARG A 50 -14.67 -0.49 -5.86
C ARG A 50 -15.51 -1.73 -5.61
N ALA A 51 -16.42 -2.08 -6.51
CA ALA A 51 -17.25 -3.27 -6.38
C ALA A 51 -16.45 -4.58 -6.36
N ILE A 52 -15.34 -4.63 -7.10
CA ILE A 52 -14.42 -5.77 -7.10
C ILE A 52 -13.63 -5.81 -5.79
N GLU A 53 -13.01 -4.71 -5.41
CA GLU A 53 -12.16 -4.62 -4.23
C GLU A 53 -12.95 -4.78 -2.94
N TRP A 54 -14.23 -4.36 -2.89
CA TRP A 54 -15.10 -4.52 -1.73
C TRP A 54 -15.24 -5.98 -1.28
N LYS A 55 -15.09 -6.95 -2.18
CA LYS A 55 -15.15 -8.37 -1.86
C LYS A 55 -14.05 -8.79 -0.87
N LEU A 56 -12.90 -8.11 -0.89
CA LEU A 56 -11.78 -8.37 0.03
C LEU A 56 -12.01 -7.79 1.44
N PHE A 57 -12.93 -6.83 1.57
CA PHE A 57 -13.23 -6.16 2.84
C PHE A 57 -14.52 -6.64 3.50
N ARG A 58 -15.02 -7.79 3.09
CA ARG A 58 -16.19 -8.42 3.72
C ARG A 58 -15.88 -8.85 5.14
N ARG A 59 -16.90 -8.86 6.01
CA ARG A 59 -16.75 -9.17 7.43
C ARG A 59 -16.24 -10.60 7.68
N ASP A 60 -16.62 -11.56 6.83
CA ASP A 60 -16.14 -12.94 6.88
C ASP A 60 -14.65 -13.04 6.54
N PHE A 61 -14.19 -12.30 5.52
CA PHE A 61 -12.77 -12.20 5.20
C PHE A 61 -11.97 -11.54 6.32
N ALA A 62 -12.48 -10.45 6.90
CA ALA A 62 -11.81 -9.79 8.03
C ALA A 62 -11.62 -10.77 9.20
N ARG A 63 -12.63 -11.58 9.51
CA ARG A 63 -12.52 -12.62 10.55
C ARG A 63 -11.54 -13.73 10.21
N TYR A 64 -11.48 -14.14 8.94
CA TYR A 64 -10.50 -15.11 8.47
C TYR A 64 -9.08 -14.57 8.63
N TYR A 65 -8.82 -13.35 8.19
CA TYR A 65 -7.51 -12.72 8.37
C TYR A 65 -7.12 -12.59 9.84
N GLU A 66 -8.05 -12.18 10.69
CA GLU A 66 -7.83 -12.03 12.13
C GLU A 66 -7.45 -13.36 12.82
N ARG A 67 -8.09 -14.45 12.42
CA ARG A 67 -7.97 -15.73 13.13
C ARG A 67 -6.92 -16.65 12.56
N GLU A 68 -6.76 -16.64 11.25
CA GLU A 68 -5.94 -17.63 10.54
C GLU A 68 -4.65 -17.02 9.98
N VAL A 69 -4.73 -15.86 9.33
CA VAL A 69 -3.58 -15.26 8.65
C VAL A 69 -2.71 -14.47 9.61
N TYR A 70 -3.30 -13.55 10.37
CA TYR A 70 -2.55 -12.65 11.24
C TYR A 70 -1.69 -13.38 12.29
N PRO A 71 -2.18 -14.38 13.04
CA PRO A 71 -1.36 -15.08 14.03
C PRO A 71 -0.13 -15.76 13.41
N THR A 72 -0.31 -16.38 12.25
CA THR A 72 0.76 -17.05 11.51
C THR A 72 1.80 -16.05 11.01
N THR A 73 1.37 -14.95 10.41
CA THR A 73 2.26 -13.89 9.92
C THR A 73 2.99 -13.22 11.08
N LEU A 74 2.31 -12.96 12.19
CA LEU A 74 2.92 -12.39 13.39
C LEU A 74 4.00 -13.33 13.94
N ALA A 75 3.68 -14.61 14.14
CA ALA A 75 4.63 -15.58 14.67
C ALA A 75 5.90 -15.71 13.80
N ARG A 76 5.74 -15.79 12.47
CA ARG A 76 6.86 -15.84 11.54
C ARG A 76 7.73 -14.58 11.63
N THR A 77 7.09 -13.40 11.64
CA THR A 77 7.81 -12.12 11.69
C THR A 77 8.49 -11.94 13.03
N PHE A 78 7.96 -12.50 14.12
CA PHE A 78 8.48 -12.37 15.47
C PHE A 78 9.64 -13.34 15.77
N ALA A 79 9.67 -14.51 15.14
CA ALA A 79 10.64 -15.56 15.42
C ALA A 79 12.12 -15.09 15.42
N PRO A 80 12.60 -14.30 14.44
CA PRO A 80 13.96 -13.80 14.44
C PRO A 80 14.29 -12.86 15.63
N TYR A 81 13.29 -12.10 16.09
CA TYR A 81 13.47 -11.20 17.24
C TYR A 81 13.54 -11.97 18.55
N LEU A 82 12.75 -13.05 18.68
CA LEU A 82 12.88 -13.96 19.82
C LEU A 82 14.28 -14.56 19.91
N ALA A 83 14.84 -14.99 18.79
CA ALA A 83 16.19 -15.54 18.73
C ALA A 83 17.28 -14.51 19.12
N ARG A 84 17.06 -13.23 18.79
CA ARG A 84 17.97 -12.13 19.14
C ARG A 84 17.79 -11.58 20.56
N GLY A 85 16.66 -11.86 21.19
CA GLY A 85 16.33 -11.41 22.54
C GLY A 85 15.97 -9.93 22.68
N HIS A 86 15.84 -9.19 21.58
CA HIS A 86 15.41 -7.79 21.55
C HIS A 86 14.71 -7.43 20.26
N LEU A 87 13.90 -6.35 20.28
CA LEU A 87 13.25 -5.78 19.12
C LEU A 87 13.10 -4.25 19.28
N ASP A 88 13.11 -3.56 18.14
CA ASP A 88 12.60 -2.20 18.01
C ASP A 88 11.12 -2.29 17.66
N LEU A 89 10.24 -1.78 18.51
CA LEU A 89 8.79 -1.97 18.37
C LEU A 89 8.21 -1.27 17.12
N PRO A 90 8.56 -0.01 16.79
CA PRO A 90 8.14 0.64 15.56
C PRO A 90 8.57 -0.12 14.29
N GLU A 91 9.82 -0.55 14.21
CA GLU A 91 10.31 -1.30 13.06
C GLU A 91 9.64 -2.66 12.95
N PHE A 92 9.51 -3.39 14.04
CA PHE A 92 8.80 -4.66 14.09
C PHE A 92 7.35 -4.52 13.63
N GLY A 93 6.63 -3.51 14.16
CA GLY A 93 5.25 -3.24 13.77
C GLY A 93 5.12 -2.91 12.28
N PHE A 94 6.06 -2.16 11.72
CA PHE A 94 6.10 -1.88 10.29
C PHE A 94 6.31 -3.16 9.46
N ARG A 95 7.23 -4.04 9.84
CA ARG A 95 7.49 -5.33 9.18
C ARG A 95 6.29 -6.27 9.26
N VAL A 96 5.61 -6.36 10.40
CA VAL A 96 4.37 -7.12 10.54
C VAL A 96 3.30 -6.63 9.57
N ASN A 97 3.10 -5.30 9.50
CA ASN A 97 2.12 -4.71 8.58
C ASN A 97 2.47 -4.99 7.11
N ILE A 98 3.74 -4.90 6.73
CA ILE A 98 4.18 -5.20 5.36
C ILE A 98 3.92 -6.68 5.02
N ASN A 99 4.31 -7.59 5.90
CA ASN A 99 4.11 -9.01 5.70
C ASN A 99 2.62 -9.38 5.65
N LEU A 100 1.80 -8.81 6.53
CA LEU A 100 0.35 -9.01 6.51
C LEU A 100 -0.28 -8.44 5.23
N SER A 101 0.14 -7.27 4.80
CA SER A 101 -0.32 -6.66 3.54
C SER A 101 0.03 -7.51 2.33
N ALA A 102 1.22 -8.11 2.30
CA ALA A 102 1.64 -9.04 1.26
C ALA A 102 0.75 -10.30 1.26
N ASP A 103 0.49 -10.89 2.42
CA ASP A 103 -0.39 -12.06 2.55
C ASP A 103 -1.82 -11.76 2.07
N ILE A 104 -2.39 -10.61 2.45
CA ILE A 104 -3.72 -10.16 2.02
C ILE A 104 -3.76 -9.88 0.51
N ALA A 105 -2.71 -9.28 -0.04
CA ALA A 105 -2.60 -8.97 -1.47
C ALA A 105 -2.25 -10.19 -2.33
N GLY A 106 -1.97 -11.36 -1.72
CA GLY A 106 -1.56 -12.55 -2.42
C GLY A 106 -0.14 -12.46 -3.00
N ILE A 107 0.73 -11.71 -2.34
CA ILE A 107 2.16 -11.64 -2.66
C ILE A 107 2.88 -12.72 -1.86
N ASP A 108 3.40 -13.71 -2.56
CA ASP A 108 4.07 -14.83 -1.92
C ASP A 108 5.49 -14.48 -1.47
N ARG A 109 5.85 -15.05 -0.34
CA ARG A 109 7.19 -15.06 0.23
C ARG A 109 7.56 -16.52 0.46
N PRO A 110 8.02 -17.24 -0.59
CA PRO A 110 8.16 -18.70 -0.54
C PRO A 110 9.17 -19.19 0.51
N GLU A 111 10.19 -18.39 0.81
CA GLU A 111 11.17 -18.71 1.83
C GLU A 111 10.72 -18.29 3.24
N GLY A 112 9.81 -17.31 3.34
CA GLY A 112 9.41 -16.71 4.60
C GLY A 112 10.60 -16.05 5.34
N SER A 113 11.63 -15.66 4.59
CA SER A 113 12.91 -15.20 5.12
C SER A 113 12.87 -13.72 5.56
N GLU A 114 13.84 -13.35 6.41
CA GLU A 114 14.06 -11.93 6.74
C GLU A 114 14.46 -11.14 5.50
N SER A 115 15.22 -11.72 4.59
CA SER A 115 15.66 -11.11 3.33
C SER A 115 14.47 -10.72 2.44
N GLU A 116 13.47 -11.59 2.29
CA GLU A 116 12.23 -11.26 1.56
C GLU A 116 11.46 -10.12 2.23
N THR A 117 11.40 -10.13 3.56
CA THR A 117 10.77 -9.05 4.33
C THR A 117 11.53 -7.73 4.15
N ASP A 118 12.87 -7.76 4.18
CA ASP A 118 13.72 -6.57 3.97
C ASP A 118 13.49 -5.97 2.57
N ALA A 119 13.41 -6.82 1.55
CA ALA A 119 13.11 -6.39 0.19
C ALA A 119 11.74 -5.72 0.10
N LEU A 120 10.68 -6.32 0.68
CA LEU A 120 9.34 -5.74 0.71
C LEU A 120 9.30 -4.41 1.47
N VAL A 121 10.01 -4.31 2.59
CA VAL A 121 10.17 -3.06 3.36
C VAL A 121 10.83 -1.99 2.50
N ALA A 122 11.91 -2.32 1.80
CA ALA A 122 12.60 -1.38 0.92
C ALA A 122 11.70 -0.87 -0.21
N PHE A 123 10.96 -1.77 -0.89
CA PHE A 123 10.00 -1.39 -1.92
C PHE A 123 8.86 -0.53 -1.36
N THR A 124 8.29 -0.90 -0.22
CA THR A 124 7.19 -0.15 0.38
C THR A 124 7.61 1.27 0.77
N ARG A 125 8.83 1.46 1.28
CA ARG A 125 9.38 2.80 1.56
C ARG A 125 9.47 3.64 0.28
N LYS A 126 9.95 3.06 -0.82
CA LYS A 126 9.99 3.74 -2.13
C LYS A 126 8.60 4.08 -2.66
N PHE A 127 7.66 3.16 -2.55
CA PHE A 127 6.28 3.38 -2.96
C PHE A 127 5.59 4.45 -2.12
N SER A 128 5.83 4.46 -0.81
CA SER A 128 5.30 5.50 0.08
C SER A 128 5.84 6.89 -0.27
N GLU A 129 7.14 7.00 -0.58
CA GLU A 129 7.74 8.26 -1.05
C GLU A 129 7.10 8.70 -2.38
N GLY A 130 6.91 7.76 -3.31
CA GLY A 130 6.22 8.04 -4.57
C GLY A 130 4.77 8.45 -4.40
N ALA A 131 4.00 7.74 -3.58
CA ALA A 131 2.61 8.06 -3.31
C ALA A 131 2.43 9.44 -2.66
N THR A 132 3.40 9.88 -1.87
CA THR A 132 3.40 11.19 -1.20
C THR A 132 4.30 12.23 -1.88
N LEU A 133 4.58 12.07 -3.17
CA LEU A 133 5.50 12.90 -3.93
C LEU A 133 5.17 14.40 -3.88
N PHE A 134 3.89 14.74 -3.73
CA PHE A 134 3.44 16.13 -3.53
C PHE A 134 4.14 16.81 -2.34
N HIS A 135 4.44 16.06 -1.28
CA HIS A 135 5.08 16.55 -0.06
C HIS A 135 6.61 16.37 -0.06
N SER A 136 7.18 15.73 -1.09
CA SER A 136 8.61 15.48 -1.15
C SER A 136 9.40 16.78 -1.32
N THR A 137 10.49 16.89 -0.58
CA THR A 137 11.50 17.97 -0.73
C THR A 137 12.57 17.60 -1.74
N ARG A 138 12.61 16.34 -2.20
CA ARG A 138 13.53 15.83 -3.22
C ARG A 138 13.06 16.25 -4.61
N GLU A 139 13.98 16.25 -5.56
CA GLU A 139 13.67 16.51 -6.96
C GLU A 139 12.73 15.40 -7.50
N LYS A 140 11.55 15.80 -7.96
CA LYS A 140 10.45 14.88 -8.31
C LYS A 140 10.77 13.91 -9.43
N SER A 141 11.58 14.33 -10.41
CA SER A 141 11.98 13.47 -11.52
C SER A 141 12.89 12.33 -11.06
N ILE A 142 13.74 12.58 -10.06
CA ILE A 142 14.61 11.56 -9.47
C ILE A 142 13.74 10.53 -8.73
N VAL A 143 12.83 11.00 -7.88
CA VAL A 143 11.93 10.10 -7.14
C VAL A 143 11.08 9.24 -8.08
N ARG A 144 10.51 9.82 -9.15
CA ARG A 144 9.75 9.05 -10.15
C ARG A 144 10.58 7.95 -10.80
N ARG A 145 11.82 8.21 -11.17
CA ARG A 145 12.72 7.19 -11.75
C ARG A 145 13.03 6.08 -10.75
N GLU A 146 13.31 6.43 -9.50
CA GLU A 146 13.58 5.46 -8.45
C GLU A 146 12.35 4.58 -8.17
N VAL A 147 11.15 5.18 -8.12
CA VAL A 147 9.89 4.46 -7.95
C VAL A 147 9.60 3.54 -9.14
N ALA A 148 9.82 4.00 -10.37
CA ALA A 148 9.64 3.18 -11.56
C ALA A 148 10.59 1.97 -11.57
N ALA A 149 11.85 2.17 -11.21
CA ALA A 149 12.82 1.09 -11.07
C ALA A 149 12.43 0.10 -9.97
N ALA A 150 12.02 0.60 -8.81
CA ALA A 150 11.54 -0.22 -7.69
C ALA A 150 10.28 -1.02 -8.07
N LEU A 151 9.34 -0.42 -8.79
CA LEU A 151 8.12 -1.11 -9.26
C LEU A 151 8.45 -2.24 -10.24
N LYS A 152 9.38 -2.01 -11.15
CA LYS A 152 9.85 -3.06 -12.07
C LYS A 152 10.45 -4.23 -11.30
N GLN A 153 11.35 -3.96 -10.37
CA GLN A 153 12.00 -5.00 -9.54
C GLN A 153 10.98 -5.75 -8.67
N PHE A 154 10.04 -5.03 -8.05
CA PHE A 154 8.96 -5.65 -7.27
C PHE A 154 8.10 -6.58 -8.12
N ASN A 155 7.75 -6.16 -9.34
CA ASN A 155 6.98 -6.99 -10.27
C ASN A 155 7.74 -8.27 -10.62
N GLU A 156 9.02 -8.17 -10.95
CA GLU A 156 9.86 -9.31 -11.32
C GLU A 156 10.10 -10.25 -10.13
N GLN A 157 10.35 -9.72 -8.96
CA GLN A 157 10.72 -10.50 -7.78
C GLN A 157 9.52 -11.11 -7.05
N PHE A 158 8.39 -10.41 -6.98
CA PHE A 158 7.26 -10.81 -6.15
C PHE A 158 5.96 -11.00 -6.94
N LEU A 159 5.51 -9.98 -7.70
CA LEU A 159 4.16 -10.00 -8.27
C LEU A 159 4.01 -11.08 -9.35
N LEU A 160 4.91 -11.12 -10.34
CA LEU A 160 4.83 -12.08 -11.43
C LEU A 160 4.98 -13.53 -10.94
N PRO A 161 5.96 -13.87 -10.07
CA PRO A 161 6.05 -15.21 -9.51
C PRO A 161 4.83 -15.61 -8.67
N SER A 162 4.26 -14.67 -7.90
CA SER A 162 3.06 -14.93 -7.10
C SER A 162 1.83 -15.18 -7.96
N ARG A 163 1.71 -14.46 -9.07
CA ARG A 163 0.63 -14.64 -10.04
C ARG A 163 0.75 -15.98 -10.77
N SER A 164 1.93 -16.30 -11.27
CA SER A 164 2.19 -17.56 -12.00
C SER A 164 1.92 -18.82 -11.17
N ARG A 165 2.03 -18.74 -9.85
CA ARG A 165 1.69 -19.87 -8.97
C ARG A 165 0.19 -20.11 -8.80
N ARG A 166 -0.66 -19.19 -9.26
CA ARG A 166 -2.13 -19.24 -9.15
C ARG A 166 -2.84 -19.46 -10.48
N GLU A 167 -2.13 -19.34 -11.59
CA GLU A 167 -2.57 -19.69 -12.94
C GLU A 167 -2.32 -21.17 -13.25
#